data_20a679a60b552c84485c1bfbc94d5263
#
_entry.id   20a679a60b552c84485c1bfbc94d5263
#
_cell.length_a   1.000
_cell.length_b   1.000
_cell.length_c   1.000
_cell.angle_alpha   90.00
_cell.angle_beta   90.00
_cell.angle_gamma   90.00
#
_symmetry.space_group_name_H-M   'P 1'
#
loop_
_entity.id
_entity.type
_entity.pdbx_description
1 polymer ?
#
loop_
_entity_poly.entity_id
_entity_poly.type
_entity_poly.pdbx_seq_one_letter_code
_entity_poly.pdbx_strand_id
1 'polypeptide(L)'
;MKTDIEIARSIELVKIKQVARETGIPVEHISNYGRYIAKVDESQINEEKVQQSNLILVTAITPTKAGIGKTTVSIGLALGLNKIGKKTIVALREPSLGPCFGMKGGAAGGGYAQVLPMDKINLHFTGDFHAITSAHNMISALLDNYLYQNRDNGFGLKEVLWRRVLDVNDRSLRYIVTGLGPKTNGITQESGFDITPASEIMAILCLAKDEKDLRRRIENILLGFTYDNKPFTVKDLGVAGAITVLLKDALSPNLVQTTEHTAAFVHGGPFANIAHGCNSILATKMAMTFSDYTITEAGFGADLGAEKFYDIKCRKAGITPKLTVLVVTARALKMHGGVSQDKIKEPNLEALKQGVANMDKHLRNLRYFGQTVVVAFNRYGDDSEEEVDYIRTHCEKKGVGFAVNNAFTDGGEGAVELAELVVKTIEEQPSEPLQYAYDDGDSVETKISKVACNLYGASIITYSAAARKKLKHIVELGYGNFPICIAKTQYSFSTDPKIYGAVDNFEFHVQDIVMNAGAEMLVVIAGEIMRMPGLPKEPQALHIDIVNGEIEGLS
;
A
#
# COMPACT_ATOMS: atom_id res chain seq x y z
N MET A 1 -26.47 -13.40 6.66
CA MET A 1 -25.56 -12.38 7.26
C MET A 1 -25.79 -11.11 6.45
N LYS A 2 -25.81 -9.92 7.08
CA LYS A 2 -25.92 -8.65 6.36
C LYS A 2 -24.67 -8.46 5.47
N THR A 3 -24.82 -7.79 4.33
CA THR A 3 -23.69 -7.39 3.47
C THR A 3 -22.91 -6.23 4.11
N ASP A 4 -21.69 -5.98 3.65
CA ASP A 4 -20.84 -4.89 4.18
C ASP A 4 -21.55 -3.53 4.07
N ILE A 5 -22.22 -3.26 2.95
CA ILE A 5 -22.97 -2.02 2.74
C ILE A 5 -24.23 -1.92 3.62
N GLU A 6 -24.92 -3.04 3.87
CA GLU A 6 -26.06 -3.07 4.80
C GLU A 6 -25.63 -2.82 6.24
N ILE A 7 -24.47 -3.36 6.65
CA ILE A 7 -23.88 -3.07 7.96
C ILE A 7 -23.51 -1.59 8.03
N ALA A 8 -22.78 -1.07 7.04
CA ALA A 8 -22.38 0.34 6.98
C ALA A 8 -23.58 1.29 7.13
N ARG A 9 -24.70 1.01 6.46
CA ARG A 9 -25.93 1.80 6.54
C ARG A 9 -26.66 1.69 7.86
N SER A 10 -26.49 0.58 8.58
CA SER A 10 -27.15 0.38 9.89
C SER A 10 -26.49 1.19 11.01
N ILE A 11 -25.33 1.79 10.77
CA ILE A 11 -24.59 2.58 11.76
C ILE A 11 -24.98 4.04 11.67
N GLU A 12 -25.39 4.63 12.80
CA GLU A 12 -25.62 6.07 12.91
C GLU A 12 -24.27 6.80 13.00
N LEU A 13 -23.93 7.60 11.99
CA LEU A 13 -22.65 8.29 11.93
C LEU A 13 -22.61 9.52 12.83
N VAL A 14 -21.53 9.67 13.57
CA VAL A 14 -21.20 10.87 14.34
C VAL A 14 -20.65 11.95 13.38
N LYS A 15 -20.98 13.22 13.62
CA LYS A 15 -20.45 14.33 12.83
C LYS A 15 -18.94 14.42 12.98
N ILE A 16 -18.21 14.61 11.90
CA ILE A 16 -16.75 14.57 11.87
C ILE A 16 -16.09 15.57 12.83
N LYS A 17 -16.71 16.74 13.07
CA LYS A 17 -16.25 17.71 14.07
C LYS A 17 -16.30 17.16 15.49
N GLN A 18 -17.23 16.26 15.79
CA GLN A 18 -17.30 15.60 17.07
C GLN A 18 -16.20 14.54 17.19
N VAL A 19 -16.02 13.72 16.16
CA VAL A 19 -14.91 12.75 16.09
C VAL A 19 -13.57 13.46 16.29
N ALA A 20 -13.35 14.61 15.63
CA ALA A 20 -12.14 15.41 15.81
C ALA A 20 -11.95 15.85 17.27
N ARG A 21 -13.01 16.41 17.92
CA ARG A 21 -12.94 16.84 19.34
C ARG A 21 -12.62 15.69 20.29
N GLU A 22 -13.31 14.55 20.15
CA GLU A 22 -13.11 13.37 21.00
C GLU A 22 -11.71 12.79 20.83
N THR A 23 -11.13 12.91 19.63
CA THR A 23 -9.76 12.51 19.33
C THR A 23 -8.72 13.53 19.82
N GLY A 24 -9.14 14.79 20.08
CA GLY A 24 -8.25 15.89 20.47
C GLY A 24 -7.66 16.65 19.27
N ILE A 25 -8.23 16.48 18.08
CA ILE A 25 -7.86 17.25 16.89
C ILE A 25 -8.57 18.60 16.93
N PRO A 26 -7.85 19.75 16.85
CA PRO A 26 -8.48 21.06 16.88
C PRO A 26 -9.40 21.28 15.67
N VAL A 27 -10.65 21.66 15.91
CA VAL A 27 -11.67 21.78 14.85
C VAL A 27 -11.42 22.95 13.90
N GLU A 28 -10.62 23.91 14.28
CA GLU A 28 -10.15 25.03 13.45
C GLU A 28 -9.13 24.61 12.39
N HIS A 29 -8.48 23.45 12.57
CA HIS A 29 -7.50 22.89 11.67
C HIS A 29 -8.05 21.74 10.81
N ILE A 30 -9.37 21.62 10.71
CA ILE A 30 -10.01 20.67 9.80
C ILE A 30 -10.82 21.37 8.73
N SER A 31 -10.72 20.86 7.50
CA SER A 31 -11.55 21.25 6.34
C SER A 31 -12.61 20.19 6.10
N ASN A 32 -13.90 20.55 6.26
CA ASN A 32 -14.99 19.58 6.13
C ASN A 32 -15.26 19.21 4.65
N TYR A 33 -15.38 17.93 4.39
CA TYR A 33 -15.91 17.36 3.15
C TYR A 33 -17.28 16.71 3.43
N GLY A 34 -18.31 17.55 3.59
CA GLY A 34 -19.63 17.16 4.06
C GLY A 34 -19.68 17.01 5.60
N ARG A 35 -20.53 16.08 6.08
CA ARG A 35 -20.83 15.94 7.52
C ARG A 35 -19.89 14.98 8.24
N TYR A 36 -19.34 13.99 7.54
CA TYR A 36 -18.72 12.78 8.11
C TYR A 36 -17.29 12.57 7.68
N ILE A 37 -16.73 13.46 6.88
CA ILE A 37 -15.37 13.42 6.35
C ILE A 37 -14.74 14.79 6.53
N ALA A 38 -13.45 14.85 6.88
CA ALA A 38 -12.68 16.09 6.90
C ALA A 38 -11.23 15.82 6.48
N LYS A 39 -10.54 16.83 5.97
CA LYS A 39 -9.09 16.86 5.88
C LYS A 39 -8.50 17.54 7.10
N VAL A 40 -7.36 17.06 7.57
CA VAL A 40 -6.64 17.63 8.72
C VAL A 40 -5.35 18.26 8.22
N ASP A 41 -5.12 19.51 8.62
CA ASP A 41 -3.93 20.27 8.26
C ASP A 41 -2.67 19.57 8.78
N GLU A 42 -1.66 19.38 7.93
CA GLU A 42 -0.41 18.71 8.25
C GLU A 42 0.41 19.42 9.33
N SER A 43 0.22 20.72 9.53
CA SER A 43 0.84 21.49 10.62
C SER A 43 0.50 20.99 12.02
N GLN A 44 -0.54 20.14 12.15
CA GLN A 44 -0.94 19.55 13.43
C GLN A 44 -0.06 18.38 13.87
N ILE A 45 0.86 17.90 13.02
CA ILE A 45 1.81 16.85 13.38
C ILE A 45 2.78 17.37 14.44
N ASN A 46 2.85 16.65 15.57
CA ASN A 46 3.78 16.92 16.67
C ASN A 46 4.79 15.79 16.77
N GLU A 47 6.04 16.05 16.41
CA GLU A 47 7.10 15.03 16.37
C GLU A 47 7.43 14.44 17.75
N GLU A 48 7.27 15.18 18.87
CA GLU A 48 7.47 14.63 20.21
C GLU A 48 6.41 13.59 20.54
N LYS A 49 5.14 13.86 20.21
CA LYS A 49 4.04 12.89 20.37
C LYS A 49 4.19 11.69 19.44
N VAL A 50 4.67 11.91 18.22
CA VAL A 50 5.00 10.82 17.28
C VAL A 50 5.97 9.83 17.91
N GLN A 51 7.03 10.31 18.59
CA GLN A 51 7.99 9.43 19.24
C GLN A 51 7.45 8.70 20.48
N GLN A 52 6.38 9.20 21.09
CA GLN A 52 5.76 8.59 22.27
C GLN A 52 4.68 7.55 21.92
N SER A 53 4.08 7.65 20.75
CA SER A 53 3.01 6.75 20.31
C SER A 53 3.54 5.35 19.98
N ASN A 54 2.75 4.32 20.32
CA ASN A 54 3.05 2.94 19.99
C ASN A 54 2.54 2.63 18.57
N LEU A 55 3.43 2.71 17.59
CA LEU A 55 3.12 2.33 16.22
C LEU A 55 3.09 0.81 16.08
N ILE A 56 2.00 0.27 15.52
CA ILE A 56 1.79 -1.15 15.27
C ILE A 56 1.59 -1.35 13.77
N LEU A 57 2.43 -2.20 13.17
CA LEU A 57 2.25 -2.60 11.77
C LEU A 57 1.38 -3.86 11.71
N VAL A 58 0.32 -3.82 10.89
CA VAL A 58 -0.44 -5.03 10.50
C VAL A 58 -0.01 -5.44 9.10
N THR A 59 0.49 -6.65 8.99
CA THR A 59 0.89 -7.30 7.73
C THR A 59 0.30 -8.70 7.65
N ALA A 60 0.67 -9.51 6.67
CA ALA A 60 0.11 -10.86 6.53
C ALA A 60 1.12 -11.85 5.97
N ILE A 61 0.80 -13.14 6.07
CA ILE A 61 1.42 -14.17 5.24
C ILE A 61 1.04 -13.97 3.76
N THR A 62 1.64 -14.72 2.85
CA THR A 62 1.32 -14.63 1.42
C THR A 62 -0.17 -14.84 1.18
N PRO A 63 -0.90 -13.86 0.57
CA PRO A 63 -2.36 -13.89 0.48
C PRO A 63 -2.89 -14.86 -0.57
N THR A 64 -4.15 -15.27 -0.44
CA THR A 64 -4.94 -15.89 -1.51
C THR A 64 -5.46 -14.83 -2.49
N LYS A 65 -6.05 -15.26 -3.62
CA LYS A 65 -6.73 -14.36 -4.55
C LYS A 65 -7.94 -13.63 -3.92
N ALA A 66 -8.60 -14.26 -2.94
CA ALA A 66 -9.70 -13.65 -2.19
C ALA A 66 -9.23 -12.64 -1.12
N GLY A 67 -7.92 -12.49 -0.94
CA GLY A 67 -7.34 -11.68 0.12
C GLY A 67 -7.16 -12.46 1.43
N ILE A 68 -6.80 -11.76 2.50
CA ILE A 68 -6.51 -12.35 3.82
C ILE A 68 -7.14 -11.53 4.97
N GLY A 69 -7.84 -10.44 4.66
CA GLY A 69 -8.56 -9.63 5.65
C GLY A 69 -7.70 -8.69 6.50
N LYS A 70 -6.52 -8.25 6.03
CA LYS A 70 -5.65 -7.33 6.77
C LYS A 70 -6.36 -6.07 7.26
N THR A 71 -7.07 -5.37 6.37
CA THR A 71 -7.77 -4.12 6.70
C THR A 71 -8.82 -4.35 7.78
N THR A 72 -9.57 -5.45 7.68
CA THR A 72 -10.54 -5.86 8.72
C THR A 72 -9.84 -6.10 10.06
N VAL A 73 -8.69 -6.80 10.07
CA VAL A 73 -7.92 -7.01 11.31
C VAL A 73 -7.33 -5.70 11.83
N SER A 74 -6.86 -4.81 10.96
CA SER A 74 -6.31 -3.50 11.37
C SER A 74 -7.36 -2.62 12.05
N ILE A 75 -8.55 -2.54 11.45
CA ILE A 75 -9.68 -1.81 12.02
C ILE A 75 -10.15 -2.52 13.30
N GLY A 76 -10.36 -3.84 13.26
CA GLY A 76 -10.78 -4.63 14.41
C GLY A 76 -9.84 -4.46 15.60
N LEU A 77 -8.53 -4.50 15.39
CA LEU A 77 -7.54 -4.25 16.45
C LEU A 77 -7.68 -2.84 17.04
N ALA A 78 -7.91 -1.82 16.21
CA ALA A 78 -8.13 -0.46 16.70
C ALA A 78 -9.41 -0.36 17.55
N LEU A 79 -10.50 -1.03 17.12
CA LEU A 79 -11.75 -1.14 17.88
C LEU A 79 -11.52 -1.88 19.20
N GLY A 80 -10.84 -3.03 19.20
CA GLY A 80 -10.53 -3.82 20.39
C GLY A 80 -9.68 -3.06 21.39
N LEU A 81 -8.65 -2.32 20.92
CA LEU A 81 -7.83 -1.46 21.79
C LEU A 81 -8.67 -0.36 22.45
N ASN A 82 -9.58 0.28 21.72
CA ASN A 82 -10.50 1.25 22.32
C ASN A 82 -11.46 0.62 23.33
N LYS A 83 -11.94 -0.63 23.09
CA LYS A 83 -12.77 -1.38 24.06
C LYS A 83 -12.06 -1.58 25.40
N ILE A 84 -10.76 -1.84 25.39
CA ILE A 84 -9.96 -1.97 26.62
C ILE A 84 -9.38 -0.65 27.12
N GLY A 85 -9.93 0.50 26.67
CA GLY A 85 -9.61 1.84 27.17
C GLY A 85 -8.29 2.43 26.66
N LYS A 86 -7.71 1.90 25.59
CA LYS A 86 -6.49 2.48 24.97
C LYS A 86 -6.88 3.46 23.88
N LYS A 87 -6.34 4.68 23.92
CA LYS A 87 -6.60 5.71 22.90
C LYS A 87 -5.92 5.31 21.57
N THR A 88 -6.71 4.95 20.58
CA THR A 88 -6.23 4.35 19.33
C THR A 88 -6.79 5.04 18.09
N ILE A 89 -5.95 5.18 17.07
CA ILE A 89 -6.32 5.63 15.71
C ILE A 89 -5.73 4.64 14.70
N VAL A 90 -6.48 4.35 13.64
CA VAL A 90 -5.99 3.54 12.51
C VAL A 90 -5.67 4.42 11.32
N ALA A 91 -4.53 4.18 10.67
CA ALA A 91 -4.10 4.85 9.42
C ALA A 91 -4.07 3.85 8.27
N LEU A 92 -4.89 4.08 7.25
CA LEU A 92 -5.16 3.16 6.15
C LEU A 92 -4.83 3.81 4.79
N ARG A 93 -4.75 2.97 3.77
CA ARG A 93 -4.66 3.42 2.38
C ARG A 93 -6.05 3.74 1.84
N GLU A 94 -6.09 4.73 0.95
CA GLU A 94 -7.26 5.04 0.15
C GLU A 94 -7.45 3.97 -0.94
N PRO A 95 -8.68 3.46 -1.16
CA PRO A 95 -8.96 2.48 -2.21
C PRO A 95 -8.90 3.11 -3.60
N SER A 96 -8.47 2.31 -4.60
CA SER A 96 -8.48 2.65 -6.02
C SER A 96 -9.74 2.10 -6.70
N LEU A 97 -10.31 2.83 -7.66
CA LEU A 97 -11.49 2.40 -8.42
C LEU A 97 -11.22 1.13 -9.23
N GLY A 98 -9.99 0.94 -9.72
CA GLY A 98 -9.64 -0.24 -10.49
C GLY A 98 -9.97 -1.56 -9.79
N PRO A 99 -9.48 -1.84 -8.57
CA PRO A 99 -9.88 -2.99 -7.77
C PRO A 99 -11.36 -3.00 -7.39
N CYS A 100 -11.93 -1.85 -6.99
CA CYS A 100 -13.34 -1.76 -6.58
C CYS A 100 -14.31 -2.23 -7.66
N PHE A 101 -14.06 -1.87 -8.91
CA PHE A 101 -14.87 -2.27 -10.07
C PHE A 101 -14.34 -3.51 -10.79
N GLY A 102 -13.13 -3.98 -10.44
CA GLY A 102 -12.43 -5.10 -11.06
C GLY A 102 -12.60 -6.43 -10.35
N MET A 103 -11.62 -6.81 -9.56
CA MET A 103 -11.54 -8.18 -9.01
C MET A 103 -11.99 -8.30 -7.56
N LYS A 104 -12.12 -7.21 -6.81
CA LYS A 104 -12.35 -7.26 -5.36
C LYS A 104 -12.95 -5.93 -4.90
N GLY A 105 -13.76 -6.00 -3.84
CA GLY A 105 -14.28 -4.82 -3.14
C GLY A 105 -13.21 -3.86 -2.64
N GLY A 106 -13.64 -2.71 -2.16
CA GLY A 106 -12.79 -1.63 -1.68
C GLY A 106 -11.92 -1.99 -0.48
N ALA A 107 -11.10 -1.03 -0.04
CA ALA A 107 -10.20 -1.18 1.10
C ALA A 107 -10.79 -0.60 2.40
N ALA A 108 -12.11 -0.49 2.53
CA ALA A 108 -12.78 0.06 3.71
C ALA A 108 -12.90 -0.91 4.90
N GLY A 109 -12.36 -2.12 4.80
CA GLY A 109 -12.57 -3.21 5.76
C GLY A 109 -13.77 -4.08 5.38
N GLY A 110 -14.35 -4.81 6.33
CA GLY A 110 -15.52 -5.67 6.09
C GLY A 110 -16.24 -6.06 7.38
N GLY A 111 -17.50 -6.46 7.27
CA GLY A 111 -18.34 -6.79 8.41
C GLY A 111 -18.51 -5.61 9.36
N TYR A 112 -18.37 -5.86 10.66
CA TYR A 112 -18.41 -4.81 11.69
C TYR A 112 -17.05 -4.10 11.90
N ALA A 113 -16.02 -4.46 11.16
CA ALA A 113 -14.72 -3.76 11.17
C ALA A 113 -14.51 -2.99 9.86
N GLN A 114 -15.20 -1.86 9.72
CA GLN A 114 -15.18 -0.98 8.54
C GLN A 114 -14.89 0.48 8.92
N VAL A 115 -14.32 1.24 7.97
CA VAL A 115 -14.29 2.71 7.99
C VAL A 115 -15.48 3.27 7.21
N LEU A 116 -16.06 4.36 7.72
CA LEU A 116 -17.31 4.94 7.23
C LEU A 116 -17.18 6.43 6.95
N PRO A 117 -17.90 6.96 5.96
CA PRO A 117 -18.90 6.30 5.09
C PRO A 117 -18.25 5.49 3.96
N MET A 118 -18.52 4.18 3.92
CA MET A 118 -17.85 3.21 3.07
C MET A 118 -18.03 3.50 1.57
N ASP A 119 -19.24 3.83 1.15
CA ASP A 119 -19.56 4.15 -0.24
C ASP A 119 -18.76 5.37 -0.75
N LYS A 120 -18.57 6.40 0.08
CA LYS A 120 -17.78 7.58 -0.28
C LYS A 120 -16.31 7.25 -0.39
N ILE A 121 -15.78 6.49 0.59
CA ILE A 121 -14.37 6.11 0.65
C ILE A 121 -13.99 5.24 -0.57
N ASN A 122 -14.83 4.28 -0.94
CA ASN A 122 -14.58 3.35 -2.06
C ASN A 122 -14.76 3.97 -3.45
N LEU A 123 -15.35 5.15 -3.56
CA LEU A 123 -15.60 5.83 -4.85
C LEU A 123 -14.67 7.05 -5.02
N HIS A 124 -15.21 8.25 -4.89
CA HIS A 124 -14.44 9.48 -5.16
C HIS A 124 -13.86 10.14 -3.91
N PHE A 125 -14.31 9.71 -2.74
CA PHE A 125 -13.88 10.15 -1.41
C PHE A 125 -13.79 11.68 -1.26
N THR A 126 -12.56 12.23 -1.21
CA THR A 126 -12.27 13.66 -1.17
C THR A 126 -11.61 14.17 -2.45
N GLY A 127 -11.39 13.30 -3.42
CA GLY A 127 -10.82 13.64 -4.71
C GLY A 127 -9.31 13.51 -4.82
N ASP A 128 -8.63 12.88 -3.85
CA ASP A 128 -7.16 12.75 -3.84
C ASP A 128 -6.66 11.95 -5.06
N PHE A 129 -7.30 10.84 -5.41
CA PHE A 129 -6.99 10.09 -6.63
C PHE A 129 -7.21 10.89 -7.91
N HIS A 130 -8.25 11.73 -7.95
CA HIS A 130 -8.47 12.65 -9.06
C HIS A 130 -7.35 13.69 -9.16
N ALA A 131 -6.95 14.29 -8.04
CA ALA A 131 -5.85 15.25 -7.98
C ALA A 131 -4.54 14.63 -8.47
N ILE A 132 -4.20 13.42 -8.01
CA ILE A 132 -3.01 12.66 -8.43
C ILE A 132 -3.06 12.36 -9.93
N THR A 133 -4.19 11.84 -10.43
CA THR A 133 -4.37 11.53 -11.85
C THR A 133 -4.25 12.78 -12.71
N SER A 134 -4.87 13.88 -12.28
CA SER A 134 -4.84 15.17 -12.99
C SER A 134 -3.43 15.77 -13.01
N ALA A 135 -2.73 15.77 -11.88
CA ALA A 135 -1.36 16.27 -11.77
C ALA A 135 -0.40 15.47 -12.68
N HIS A 136 -0.51 14.14 -12.65
CA HIS A 136 0.31 13.25 -13.47
C HIS A 136 0.07 13.46 -14.97
N ASN A 137 -1.19 13.50 -15.40
CA ASN A 137 -1.55 13.70 -16.80
C ASN A 137 -1.29 15.13 -17.28
N MET A 138 -1.35 16.12 -16.39
CA MET A 138 -0.99 17.50 -16.72
C MET A 138 0.51 17.59 -17.06
N ILE A 139 1.39 16.90 -16.33
CA ILE A 139 2.81 16.79 -16.70
C ILE A 139 2.96 16.20 -18.10
N SER A 140 2.22 15.13 -18.45
CA SER A 140 2.26 14.53 -19.78
C SER A 140 1.84 15.53 -20.87
N ALA A 141 0.74 16.25 -20.65
CA ALA A 141 0.23 17.23 -21.62
C ALA A 141 1.20 18.41 -21.80
N LEU A 142 1.79 18.91 -20.70
CA LEU A 142 2.76 20.01 -20.74
C LEU A 142 4.06 19.58 -21.41
N LEU A 143 4.52 18.35 -21.18
CA LEU A 143 5.69 17.80 -21.86
C LEU A 143 5.45 17.66 -23.37
N ASP A 144 4.32 17.08 -23.78
CA ASP A 144 3.97 16.93 -25.20
C ASP A 144 3.86 18.30 -25.88
N ASN A 145 3.26 19.30 -25.20
CA ASN A 145 3.20 20.67 -25.72
C ASN A 145 4.58 21.29 -25.82
N TYR A 146 5.45 21.09 -24.81
CA TYR A 146 6.82 21.63 -24.83
C TYR A 146 7.62 21.06 -26.01
N LEU A 147 7.56 19.74 -26.23
CA LEU A 147 8.20 19.09 -27.37
C LEU A 147 7.65 19.61 -28.71
N TYR A 148 6.33 19.76 -28.83
CA TYR A 148 5.69 20.28 -30.03
C TYR A 148 6.10 21.71 -30.35
N GLN A 149 6.11 22.61 -29.36
CA GLN A 149 6.43 24.03 -29.57
C GLN A 149 7.92 24.27 -29.85
N ASN A 150 8.79 23.40 -29.37
CA ASN A 150 10.25 23.55 -29.51
C ASN A 150 10.86 22.66 -30.62
N ARG A 151 10.05 21.93 -31.39
CA ARG A 151 10.54 21.03 -32.46
C ARG A 151 11.39 21.74 -33.51
N ASP A 152 11.03 23.00 -33.83
CA ASP A 152 11.73 23.79 -34.86
C ASP A 152 12.99 24.50 -34.29
N ASN A 153 13.18 24.50 -32.97
CA ASN A 153 14.34 25.07 -32.27
C ASN A 153 15.45 24.02 -32.04
N GLY A 154 15.31 22.81 -32.57
CA GLY A 154 16.27 21.72 -32.41
C GLY A 154 16.23 21.05 -31.04
N PHE A 155 15.25 21.38 -30.17
CA PHE A 155 15.04 20.66 -28.93
C PHE A 155 14.24 19.37 -29.15
N GLY A 156 14.67 18.31 -28.50
CA GLY A 156 13.97 17.02 -28.50
C GLY A 156 14.49 16.09 -27.41
N LEU A 157 13.64 15.13 -27.05
CA LEU A 157 14.04 14.06 -26.17
C LEU A 157 14.30 12.80 -27.01
N LYS A 158 15.45 12.19 -26.78
CA LYS A 158 15.82 10.89 -27.35
C LYS A 158 14.93 9.77 -26.79
N GLU A 159 14.55 9.91 -25.53
CA GLU A 159 13.72 8.96 -24.80
C GLU A 159 12.77 9.71 -23.87
N VAL A 160 11.46 9.45 -23.97
CA VAL A 160 10.43 9.94 -23.05
C VAL A 160 10.08 8.80 -22.10
N LEU A 161 10.29 9.01 -20.80
CA LEU A 161 10.03 8.01 -19.76
C LEU A 161 8.62 8.16 -19.16
N TRP A 162 8.06 9.38 -19.22
CA TRP A 162 6.81 9.74 -18.57
C TRP A 162 5.61 9.24 -19.38
N ARG A 163 4.78 8.41 -18.74
CA ARG A 163 3.54 7.88 -19.30
C ARG A 163 2.33 8.63 -18.73
N ARG A 164 1.14 8.27 -19.12
CA ARG A 164 -0.12 8.74 -18.54
C ARG A 164 -0.61 7.79 -17.46
N VAL A 165 -1.62 8.21 -16.69
CA VAL A 165 -2.28 7.35 -15.70
C VAL A 165 -3.78 7.45 -15.77
N LEU A 166 -4.45 6.37 -15.35
CA LEU A 166 -5.90 6.30 -15.20
C LEU A 166 -6.24 5.34 -14.06
N ASP A 167 -7.21 5.71 -13.19
CA ASP A 167 -7.56 4.89 -12.04
C ASP A 167 -8.63 3.83 -12.36
N VAL A 168 -8.40 3.08 -13.43
CA VAL A 168 -9.21 1.93 -13.84
C VAL A 168 -8.30 0.81 -14.35
N ASN A 169 -8.85 -0.41 -14.43
CA ASN A 169 -8.17 -1.55 -15.04
C ASN A 169 -8.50 -1.59 -16.53
N ASP A 170 -7.57 -1.16 -17.39
CA ASP A 170 -7.75 -1.18 -18.84
C ASP A 170 -6.50 -1.69 -19.58
N ARG A 171 -6.53 -2.97 -19.96
CA ARG A 171 -5.42 -3.61 -20.67
C ARG A 171 -5.14 -3.03 -22.06
N SER A 172 -6.13 -2.37 -22.67
CA SER A 172 -6.02 -1.78 -24.02
C SER A 172 -5.12 -0.53 -24.01
N LEU A 173 -4.95 0.10 -22.84
CA LEU A 173 -4.17 1.32 -22.68
C LEU A 173 -2.69 1.08 -22.33
N ARG A 174 -2.23 -0.18 -22.23
CA ARG A 174 -0.83 -0.50 -21.89
C ARG A 174 0.17 0.10 -22.86
N TYR A 175 -0.18 0.09 -24.17
CA TYR A 175 0.58 0.70 -25.25
C TYR A 175 -0.38 1.40 -26.19
N ILE A 176 -0.10 2.66 -26.48
CA ILE A 176 -0.89 3.51 -27.38
C ILE A 176 0.05 4.34 -28.25
N VAL A 177 -0.49 4.92 -29.30
CA VAL A 177 0.20 5.95 -30.08
C VAL A 177 -0.50 7.28 -29.86
N THR A 178 0.25 8.29 -29.42
CA THR A 178 -0.25 9.67 -29.25
C THR A 178 0.11 10.53 -30.46
N GLY A 179 -0.54 11.69 -30.63
CA GLY A 179 -0.25 12.66 -31.69
C GLY A 179 -0.67 12.22 -33.10
N LEU A 180 -1.56 11.23 -33.24
CA LEU A 180 -2.09 10.81 -34.56
C LEU A 180 -2.99 11.89 -35.18
N GLY A 181 -2.98 11.97 -36.52
CA GLY A 181 -3.78 12.88 -37.33
C GLY A 181 -2.99 14.07 -37.87
N PRO A 182 -3.60 15.27 -37.98
CA PRO A 182 -2.91 16.45 -38.50
C PRO A 182 -1.68 16.82 -37.68
N LYS A 183 -0.69 17.46 -38.30
CA LYS A 183 0.55 17.93 -37.62
C LYS A 183 0.31 18.80 -36.39
N THR A 184 -0.86 19.43 -36.30
CA THR A 184 -1.31 20.23 -35.15
C THR A 184 -1.66 19.43 -33.91
N ASN A 185 -1.81 18.10 -34.02
CA ASN A 185 -2.13 17.21 -32.90
C ASN A 185 -0.89 16.84 -32.05
N GLY A 186 0.30 17.31 -32.44
CA GLY A 186 1.55 17.06 -31.69
C GLY A 186 2.53 16.16 -32.45
N ILE A 187 3.47 15.61 -31.70
CA ILE A 187 4.48 14.67 -32.22
C ILE A 187 3.95 13.25 -32.05
N THR A 188 3.92 12.47 -33.13
CA THR A 188 3.52 11.06 -33.06
C THR A 188 4.57 10.24 -32.32
N GLN A 189 4.16 9.60 -31.22
CA GLN A 189 5.05 8.77 -30.41
C GLN A 189 4.31 7.62 -29.72
N GLU A 190 5.04 6.56 -29.42
CA GLU A 190 4.53 5.48 -28.56
C GLU A 190 4.44 5.97 -27.10
N SER A 191 3.39 5.61 -26.41
CA SER A 191 3.16 5.90 -25.02
C SER A 191 2.31 4.80 -24.38
N GLY A 192 1.72 5.05 -23.21
CA GLY A 192 0.79 4.15 -22.54
C GLY A 192 0.26 4.74 -21.25
N PHE A 193 -0.56 3.95 -20.57
CA PHE A 193 -1.10 4.30 -19.27
C PHE A 193 -0.65 3.29 -18.22
N ASP A 194 -0.35 3.79 -17.04
CA ASP A 194 -0.26 3.02 -15.80
C ASP A 194 -1.52 3.26 -14.96
N ILE A 195 -1.82 2.37 -14.01
CA ILE A 195 -2.88 2.66 -13.04
C ILE A 195 -2.40 3.71 -12.02
N THR A 196 -3.28 4.63 -11.61
CA THR A 196 -2.93 5.74 -10.70
C THR A 196 -2.16 5.32 -9.45
N PRO A 197 -2.48 4.20 -8.75
CA PRO A 197 -1.68 3.71 -7.60
C PRO A 197 -0.24 3.31 -7.92
N ALA A 198 0.11 3.11 -9.19
CA ALA A 198 1.46 2.80 -9.64
C ALA A 198 2.27 4.04 -10.02
N SER A 199 1.65 5.23 -9.98
CA SER A 199 2.27 6.49 -10.41
C SER A 199 3.34 6.97 -9.46
N GLU A 200 4.32 7.68 -10.00
CA GLU A 200 5.32 8.38 -9.19
C GLU A 200 4.69 9.49 -8.34
N ILE A 201 3.67 10.20 -8.85
CA ILE A 201 2.93 11.22 -8.09
C ILE A 201 2.27 10.62 -6.84
N MET A 202 1.66 9.43 -6.93
CA MET A 202 1.12 8.72 -5.76
C MET A 202 2.23 8.42 -4.73
N ALA A 203 3.39 7.95 -5.17
CA ALA A 203 4.52 7.69 -4.29
C ALA A 203 5.06 8.98 -3.65
N ILE A 204 5.16 10.06 -4.42
CA ILE A 204 5.57 11.39 -3.93
C ILE A 204 4.62 11.88 -2.85
N LEU A 205 3.29 11.86 -3.09
CA LEU A 205 2.30 12.29 -2.10
C LEU A 205 2.43 11.50 -0.79
N CYS A 206 2.61 10.18 -0.88
CA CYS A 206 2.75 9.32 0.30
C CYS A 206 4.06 9.50 1.07
N LEU A 207 5.12 9.95 0.41
CA LEU A 207 6.46 10.11 1.01
C LEU A 207 6.81 11.56 1.34
N ALA A 208 6.03 12.53 0.89
CA ALA A 208 6.21 13.95 1.21
C ALA A 208 5.97 14.21 2.71
N LYS A 209 6.76 15.12 3.26
CA LYS A 209 6.71 15.53 4.68
C LYS A 209 5.92 16.81 4.90
N ASP A 210 5.88 17.66 3.89
CA ASP A 210 5.18 18.95 3.86
C ASP A 210 5.06 19.45 2.41
N GLU A 211 4.43 20.61 2.21
CA GLU A 211 4.26 21.24 0.89
C GLU A 211 5.61 21.56 0.20
N LYS A 212 6.62 21.96 0.94
CA LYS A 212 7.94 22.29 0.39
C LYS A 212 8.64 21.04 -0.14
N ASP A 213 8.59 19.95 0.63
CA ASP A 213 9.14 18.66 0.21
C ASP A 213 8.36 18.08 -0.98
N LEU A 214 7.01 18.23 -0.99
CA LEU A 214 6.17 17.87 -2.13
C LEU A 214 6.64 18.56 -3.40
N ARG A 215 6.80 19.90 -3.37
CA ARG A 215 7.27 20.69 -4.51
C ARG A 215 8.66 20.27 -4.97
N ARG A 216 9.61 20.13 -4.05
CA ARG A 216 10.99 19.69 -4.33
C ARG A 216 11.00 18.32 -5.04
N ARG A 217 10.18 17.38 -4.58
CA ARG A 217 10.03 16.05 -5.19
C ARG A 217 9.46 16.15 -6.60
N ILE A 218 8.43 16.97 -6.81
CA ILE A 218 7.85 17.22 -8.14
C ILE A 218 8.88 17.80 -9.09
N GLU A 219 9.70 18.77 -8.66
CA GLU A 219 10.79 19.35 -9.46
C GLU A 219 11.78 18.28 -9.96
N ASN A 220 12.05 17.26 -9.16
CA ASN A 220 13.03 16.21 -9.45
C ASN A 220 12.48 15.05 -10.30
N ILE A 221 11.19 15.01 -10.65
CA ILE A 221 10.64 13.98 -11.53
C ILE A 221 11.39 13.96 -12.85
N LEU A 222 11.92 12.79 -13.21
CA LEU A 222 12.63 12.55 -14.46
C LEU A 222 11.64 12.25 -15.59
N LEU A 223 11.59 13.10 -16.60
CA LEU A 223 10.67 13.00 -17.74
C LEU A 223 11.27 12.26 -18.93
N GLY A 224 12.59 12.34 -19.10
CA GLY A 224 13.28 11.71 -20.22
C GLY A 224 14.74 12.14 -20.34
N PHE A 225 15.34 11.81 -21.47
CA PHE A 225 16.72 12.15 -21.80
C PHE A 225 16.79 12.91 -23.12
N THR A 226 17.61 13.96 -23.16
CA THR A 226 17.92 14.71 -24.40
C THR A 226 18.80 13.87 -25.34
N TYR A 227 19.02 14.31 -26.58
CA TYR A 227 19.88 13.63 -27.54
C TYR A 227 21.34 13.53 -27.10
N ASP A 228 21.82 14.43 -26.26
CA ASP A 228 23.13 14.39 -25.61
C ASP A 228 23.14 13.65 -24.26
N ASN A 229 22.09 12.84 -24.01
CA ASN A 229 21.89 11.98 -22.84
C ASN A 229 21.81 12.73 -21.49
N LYS A 230 21.47 14.02 -21.48
CA LYS A 230 21.21 14.75 -20.25
C LYS A 230 19.80 14.47 -19.73
N PRO A 231 19.61 14.33 -18.40
CA PRO A 231 18.27 14.21 -17.83
C PRO A 231 17.45 15.47 -18.09
N PHE A 232 16.16 15.30 -18.37
CA PHE A 232 15.19 16.37 -18.49
C PHE A 232 14.08 16.14 -17.45
N THR A 233 13.89 17.10 -16.56
CA THR A 233 13.04 16.98 -15.38
C THR A 233 11.84 17.93 -15.43
N VAL A 234 10.91 17.81 -14.47
CA VAL A 234 9.80 18.76 -14.29
C VAL A 234 10.32 20.16 -13.97
N LYS A 235 11.48 20.28 -13.30
CA LYS A 235 12.15 21.56 -13.07
C LYS A 235 12.56 22.23 -14.39
N ASP A 236 13.12 21.45 -15.32
CA ASP A 236 13.52 21.94 -16.65
C ASP A 236 12.30 22.33 -17.50
N LEU A 237 11.19 21.60 -17.33
CA LEU A 237 9.91 21.95 -17.95
C LEU A 237 9.29 23.24 -17.35
N GLY A 238 9.67 23.62 -16.12
CA GLY A 238 9.27 24.87 -15.47
C GLY A 238 7.85 24.87 -14.88
N VAL A 239 7.24 23.71 -14.61
CA VAL A 239 5.80 23.61 -14.26
C VAL A 239 5.53 23.10 -12.84
N ALA A 240 6.56 22.86 -12.03
CA ALA A 240 6.42 22.26 -10.71
C ALA A 240 5.42 22.99 -9.80
N GLY A 241 5.38 24.32 -9.85
CA GLY A 241 4.42 25.11 -9.07
C GLY A 241 2.96 24.80 -9.41
N ALA A 242 2.63 24.71 -10.71
CA ALA A 242 1.28 24.38 -11.16
C ALA A 242 0.87 22.96 -10.73
N ILE A 243 1.80 22.00 -10.80
CA ILE A 243 1.55 20.62 -10.37
C ILE A 243 1.36 20.55 -8.84
N THR A 244 2.13 21.30 -8.06
CA THR A 244 1.97 21.38 -6.60
C THR A 244 0.60 21.94 -6.22
N VAL A 245 0.11 22.96 -6.94
CA VAL A 245 -1.23 23.55 -6.73
C VAL A 245 -2.34 22.50 -6.90
N LEU A 246 -2.25 21.62 -7.92
CA LEU A 246 -3.23 20.53 -8.13
C LEU A 246 -3.24 19.52 -6.97
N LEU A 247 -2.15 19.38 -6.24
CA LEU A 247 -1.99 18.41 -5.13
C LEU A 247 -2.16 19.06 -3.75
N LYS A 248 -2.38 20.37 -3.66
CA LYS A 248 -2.39 21.10 -2.40
C LYS A 248 -3.36 20.51 -1.37
N ASP A 249 -4.62 20.35 -1.76
CA ASP A 249 -5.64 19.81 -0.85
C ASP A 249 -5.47 18.29 -0.63
N ALA A 250 -4.94 17.58 -1.64
CA ALA A 250 -4.66 16.16 -1.55
C ALA A 250 -3.52 15.81 -0.58
N LEU A 251 -2.69 16.78 -0.20
CA LEU A 251 -1.58 16.56 0.75
C LEU A 251 -2.07 16.32 2.17
N SER A 252 -3.20 16.92 2.57
CA SER A 252 -3.78 16.79 3.91
C SER A 252 -4.50 15.45 4.09
N PRO A 253 -4.19 14.67 5.16
CA PRO A 253 -4.83 13.39 5.42
C PRO A 253 -6.34 13.49 5.68
N ASN A 254 -7.09 12.48 5.24
CA ASN A 254 -8.53 12.40 5.39
C ASN A 254 -8.90 11.74 6.73
N LEU A 255 -9.64 12.45 7.57
CA LEU A 255 -10.22 11.96 8.82
C LEU A 255 -11.62 11.40 8.56
N VAL A 256 -11.86 10.19 9.02
CA VAL A 256 -13.13 9.47 9.00
C VAL A 256 -13.34 8.74 10.33
N GLN A 257 -14.37 7.91 10.43
CA GLN A 257 -14.67 7.09 11.59
C GLN A 257 -14.87 5.62 11.19
N THR A 258 -14.77 4.75 12.17
CA THR A 258 -15.12 3.33 12.04
C THR A 258 -16.58 3.08 12.41
N THR A 259 -17.04 1.85 12.29
CA THR A 259 -18.36 1.37 12.74
C THR A 259 -18.65 1.63 14.23
N GLU A 260 -17.63 1.73 15.07
CA GLU A 260 -17.72 2.03 16.51
C GLU A 260 -17.17 3.42 16.84
N HIS A 261 -17.14 4.33 15.88
CA HIS A 261 -16.74 5.74 16.01
C HIS A 261 -15.26 5.99 16.37
N THR A 262 -14.42 4.97 16.34
CA THR A 262 -12.97 5.17 16.43
C THR A 262 -12.50 6.02 15.24
N ALA A 263 -11.67 7.03 15.50
CA ALA A 263 -11.10 7.86 14.47
C ALA A 263 -10.18 7.04 13.53
N ALA A 264 -10.23 7.36 12.24
CA ALA A 264 -9.35 6.74 11.26
C ALA A 264 -8.84 7.79 10.26
N PHE A 265 -7.57 7.67 9.85
CA PHE A 265 -7.02 8.40 8.72
C PHE A 265 -6.94 7.49 7.50
N VAL A 266 -7.45 7.98 6.36
CA VAL A 266 -7.37 7.27 5.07
C VAL A 266 -6.70 8.20 4.08
N HIS A 267 -5.49 7.86 3.60
CA HIS A 267 -4.73 8.77 2.75
C HIS A 267 -3.66 8.07 1.94
N GLY A 268 -3.68 8.29 0.61
CA GLY A 268 -2.79 7.68 -0.36
C GLY A 268 -3.04 6.19 -0.53
N GLY A 269 -2.85 5.66 -1.74
CA GLY A 269 -3.21 4.28 -2.09
C GLY A 269 -2.23 3.56 -3.00
N PRO A 270 -0.89 3.60 -2.78
CA PRO A 270 0.06 2.91 -3.64
C PRO A 270 -0.06 1.39 -3.48
N PHE A 271 0.03 0.63 -4.59
CA PHE A 271 -0.01 -0.83 -4.54
C PHE A 271 1.34 -1.41 -4.11
N ALA A 272 1.33 -2.45 -3.26
CA ALA A 272 2.57 -3.03 -2.74
C ALA A 272 3.32 -3.96 -3.70
N ASN A 273 2.69 -4.45 -4.76
CA ASN A 273 3.33 -5.29 -5.78
C ASN A 273 3.98 -4.49 -6.92
N ILE A 274 3.73 -3.18 -7.01
CA ILE A 274 4.25 -2.30 -8.07
C ILE A 274 4.73 -0.94 -7.54
N ALA A 275 4.49 -0.64 -6.26
CA ALA A 275 4.91 0.55 -5.52
C ALA A 275 5.21 0.17 -4.07
N HIS A 276 5.39 1.15 -3.16
CA HIS A 276 5.78 0.87 -1.77
C HIS A 276 4.64 0.38 -0.85
N GLY A 277 3.38 0.49 -1.27
CA GLY A 277 2.25 -0.22 -0.66
C GLY A 277 1.81 0.21 0.73
N CYS A 278 2.13 1.43 1.14
CA CYS A 278 1.79 1.98 2.45
C CYS A 278 1.02 3.30 2.30
N ASN A 279 0.17 3.63 3.28
CA ASN A 279 -0.42 4.96 3.35
C ASN A 279 0.65 6.06 3.54
N SER A 280 0.25 7.32 3.49
CA SER A 280 1.20 8.45 3.57
C SER A 280 1.93 8.52 4.93
N ILE A 281 3.13 9.12 4.90
CA ILE A 281 3.87 9.48 6.11
C ILE A 281 3.04 10.42 6.97
N LEU A 282 2.38 11.40 6.35
CA LEU A 282 1.55 12.40 7.04
C LEU A 282 0.38 11.75 7.78
N ALA A 283 -0.36 10.82 7.16
CA ALA A 283 -1.47 10.13 7.83
C ALA A 283 -1.00 9.31 9.03
N THR A 284 0.12 8.59 8.91
CA THR A 284 0.66 7.80 10.02
C THR A 284 1.14 8.71 11.15
N LYS A 285 1.90 9.77 10.88
CA LYS A 285 2.36 10.71 11.90
C LYS A 285 1.21 11.49 12.53
N MET A 286 0.17 11.84 11.76
CA MET A 286 -1.04 12.46 12.28
C MET A 286 -1.76 11.54 13.27
N ALA A 287 -1.94 10.28 12.92
CA ALA A 287 -2.50 9.28 13.83
C ALA A 287 -1.66 9.13 15.10
N MET A 288 -0.34 9.06 14.99
CA MET A 288 0.60 8.98 16.12
C MET A 288 0.56 10.24 17.00
N THR A 289 0.31 11.40 16.43
CA THR A 289 0.19 12.65 17.20
C THR A 289 -1.02 12.65 18.14
N PHE A 290 -2.12 12.00 17.75
CA PHE A 290 -3.39 12.06 18.44
C PHE A 290 -3.81 10.76 19.13
N SER A 291 -2.93 9.74 19.15
CA SER A 291 -3.21 8.47 19.82
C SER A 291 -2.00 7.90 20.56
N ASP A 292 -2.27 7.08 21.59
CA ASP A 292 -1.25 6.34 22.32
C ASP A 292 -0.84 5.07 21.55
N TYR A 293 -1.77 4.51 20.79
CA TYR A 293 -1.59 3.34 19.92
C TYR A 293 -2.03 3.68 18.51
N THR A 294 -1.13 3.59 17.56
CA THR A 294 -1.41 3.82 16.14
C THR A 294 -1.33 2.52 15.36
N ILE A 295 -2.42 2.13 14.72
CA ILE A 295 -2.43 0.96 13.84
C ILE A 295 -2.24 1.43 12.40
N THR A 296 -1.32 0.79 11.68
CA THR A 296 -1.17 0.99 10.22
C THR A 296 -1.00 -0.34 9.53
N GLU A 297 -1.25 -0.38 8.21
CA GLU A 297 -1.09 -1.60 7.43
C GLU A 297 -0.11 -1.43 6.28
N ALA A 298 0.46 -2.56 5.85
CA ALA A 298 1.22 -2.66 4.61
C ALA A 298 0.56 -3.65 3.64
N GLY A 299 0.61 -3.34 2.34
CA GLY A 299 -0.11 -4.11 1.32
C GLY A 299 0.44 -5.53 1.10
N PHE A 300 -0.43 -6.47 0.77
CA PHE A 300 -0.11 -7.88 0.49
C PHE A 300 0.60 -8.60 1.66
N GLY A 301 1.54 -9.51 1.35
CA GLY A 301 2.33 -10.24 2.32
C GLY A 301 3.49 -9.44 2.90
N ALA A 302 4.04 -9.93 4.02
CA ALA A 302 5.13 -9.25 4.72
C ALA A 302 6.42 -9.17 3.88
N ASP A 303 6.61 -10.08 2.94
CA ASP A 303 7.72 -10.08 1.99
C ASP A 303 7.72 -8.86 1.04
N LEU A 304 6.54 -8.31 0.73
CA LEU A 304 6.39 -7.13 -0.11
C LEU A 304 6.06 -5.88 0.70
N GLY A 305 4.95 -5.92 1.44
CA GLY A 305 4.43 -4.73 2.12
C GLY A 305 5.24 -4.35 3.34
N ALA A 306 5.53 -5.28 4.25
CA ALA A 306 6.27 -4.97 5.47
C ALA A 306 7.74 -4.63 5.17
N GLU A 307 8.39 -5.34 4.25
CA GLU A 307 9.74 -4.98 3.79
C GLU A 307 9.81 -3.51 3.37
N LYS A 308 8.91 -3.07 2.46
CA LYS A 308 8.89 -1.69 1.97
C LYS A 308 8.46 -0.68 3.03
N PHE A 309 7.59 -1.10 3.94
CA PHE A 309 7.23 -0.27 5.08
C PHE A 309 8.47 0.06 5.93
N TYR A 310 9.33 -0.93 6.21
CA TYR A 310 10.55 -0.73 6.98
C TYR A 310 11.63 -0.01 6.15
N ASP A 311 12.03 -0.59 5.02
CA ASP A 311 13.17 -0.11 4.23
C ASP A 311 12.92 1.21 3.50
N ILE A 312 11.66 1.57 3.22
CA ILE A 312 11.33 2.81 2.52
C ILE A 312 10.63 3.79 3.47
N LYS A 313 9.43 3.45 3.97
CA LYS A 313 8.61 4.41 4.72
C LYS A 313 9.20 4.75 6.08
N CYS A 314 9.54 3.76 6.89
CA CYS A 314 10.12 3.99 8.23
C CYS A 314 11.44 4.74 8.13
N ARG A 315 12.32 4.36 7.19
CA ARG A 315 13.60 5.01 6.93
C ARG A 315 13.41 6.50 6.59
N LYS A 316 12.48 6.84 5.68
CA LYS A 316 12.22 8.22 5.26
C LYS A 316 11.47 9.05 6.31
N ALA A 317 10.60 8.42 7.08
CA ALA A 317 9.76 9.09 8.09
C ALA A 317 10.43 9.24 9.45
N GLY A 318 11.47 8.46 9.76
CA GLY A 318 12.08 8.41 11.08
C GLY A 318 11.15 7.81 12.14
N ILE A 319 10.33 6.81 11.78
CA ILE A 319 9.40 6.13 12.67
C ILE A 319 9.77 4.65 12.79
N THR A 320 9.44 4.04 13.94
CA THR A 320 9.74 2.62 14.22
C THR A 320 8.53 1.96 14.86
N PRO A 321 8.01 0.85 14.31
CA PRO A 321 6.97 0.08 14.96
C PRO A 321 7.45 -0.53 16.27
N LYS A 322 6.57 -0.54 17.27
CA LYS A 322 6.80 -1.23 18.56
C LYS A 322 6.41 -2.71 18.50
N LEU A 323 5.60 -3.08 17.51
CA LEU A 323 5.11 -4.44 17.30
C LEU A 323 4.67 -4.61 15.85
N THR A 324 4.78 -5.84 15.34
CA THR A 324 4.18 -6.25 14.07
C THR A 324 3.17 -7.36 14.29
N VAL A 325 1.95 -7.16 13.78
CA VAL A 325 0.88 -8.16 13.77
C VAL A 325 0.90 -8.88 12.42
N LEU A 326 1.10 -10.20 12.45
CA LEU A 326 1.07 -11.06 11.27
C LEU A 326 -0.29 -11.72 11.15
N VAL A 327 -1.08 -11.30 10.17
CA VAL A 327 -2.39 -11.89 9.88
C VAL A 327 -2.23 -13.23 9.18
N VAL A 328 -2.90 -14.24 9.70
CA VAL A 328 -2.90 -15.63 9.21
C VAL A 328 -4.33 -16.10 9.05
N THR A 329 -4.60 -16.92 8.03
CA THR A 329 -5.87 -17.61 7.82
C THR A 329 -5.64 -19.08 7.49
N ALA A 330 -6.51 -19.98 7.95
CA ALA A 330 -6.42 -21.39 7.60
C ALA A 330 -6.50 -21.61 6.08
N ARG A 331 -7.35 -20.85 5.39
CA ARG A 331 -7.47 -20.88 3.92
C ARG A 331 -6.14 -20.60 3.20
N ALA A 332 -5.41 -19.57 3.62
CA ALA A 332 -4.11 -19.24 3.02
C ALA A 332 -3.07 -20.33 3.30
N LEU A 333 -3.01 -20.84 4.53
CA LEU A 333 -2.10 -21.94 4.87
C LEU A 333 -2.42 -23.21 4.08
N LYS A 334 -3.70 -23.60 3.97
CA LYS A 334 -4.10 -24.75 3.14
C LYS A 334 -3.69 -24.59 1.67
N MET A 335 -3.87 -23.40 1.11
CA MET A 335 -3.42 -23.10 -0.27
C MET A 335 -1.90 -23.25 -0.39
N HIS A 336 -1.12 -22.75 0.57
CA HIS A 336 0.33 -22.90 0.61
C HIS A 336 0.79 -24.34 0.86
N GLY A 337 -0.10 -25.18 1.40
CA GLY A 337 0.08 -26.64 1.52
C GLY A 337 -0.44 -27.44 0.32
N GLY A 338 -0.78 -26.75 -0.79
CA GLY A 338 -1.12 -27.40 -2.07
C GLY A 338 -2.61 -27.62 -2.33
N VAL A 339 -3.51 -27.13 -1.47
CA VAL A 339 -4.97 -27.20 -1.71
C VAL A 339 -5.38 -26.18 -2.77
N SER A 340 -6.15 -26.62 -3.75
CA SER A 340 -6.69 -25.74 -4.81
C SER A 340 -7.71 -24.73 -4.26
N GLN A 341 -7.81 -23.58 -4.93
CA GLN A 341 -8.64 -22.46 -4.48
C GLN A 341 -10.13 -22.79 -4.28
N ASP A 342 -10.68 -23.73 -5.06
CA ASP A 342 -12.06 -24.19 -4.95
C ASP A 342 -12.32 -25.03 -3.68
N LYS A 343 -11.28 -25.66 -3.11
CA LYS A 343 -11.35 -26.54 -1.94
C LYS A 343 -10.79 -25.94 -0.65
N ILE A 344 -10.25 -24.73 -0.65
CA ILE A 344 -9.61 -24.13 0.55
C ILE A 344 -10.58 -23.89 1.71
N LYS A 345 -11.89 -23.95 1.49
CA LYS A 345 -12.93 -23.85 2.53
C LYS A 345 -13.17 -25.16 3.26
N GLU A 346 -12.78 -26.29 2.67
CA GLU A 346 -12.90 -27.60 3.29
C GLU A 346 -11.80 -27.79 4.34
N PRO A 347 -12.10 -28.41 5.51
CA PRO A 347 -11.07 -28.76 6.49
C PRO A 347 -9.99 -29.66 5.87
N ASN A 348 -8.71 -29.31 6.07
CA ASN A 348 -7.58 -30.11 5.60
C ASN A 348 -6.34 -29.85 6.47
N LEU A 349 -6.27 -30.52 7.61
CA LEU A 349 -5.19 -30.34 8.58
C LEU A 349 -3.82 -30.71 8.01
N GLU A 350 -3.71 -31.73 7.16
CA GLU A 350 -2.42 -32.15 6.60
C GLU A 350 -1.83 -31.10 5.65
N ALA A 351 -2.66 -30.53 4.79
CA ALA A 351 -2.23 -29.43 3.94
C ALA A 351 -1.89 -28.17 4.77
N LEU A 352 -2.67 -27.87 5.81
CA LEU A 352 -2.40 -26.78 6.72
C LEU A 352 -1.03 -26.96 7.41
N LYS A 353 -0.69 -28.16 7.89
CA LYS A 353 0.61 -28.50 8.47
C LYS A 353 1.78 -28.26 7.49
N GLN A 354 1.59 -28.53 6.21
CA GLN A 354 2.57 -28.22 5.18
C GLN A 354 2.67 -26.70 4.93
N GLY A 355 1.53 -26.03 4.91
CA GLY A 355 1.47 -24.59 4.61
C GLY A 355 2.02 -23.68 5.69
N VAL A 356 2.12 -24.12 6.96
CA VAL A 356 2.73 -23.29 8.04
C VAL A 356 4.17 -22.91 7.76
N ALA A 357 4.89 -23.61 6.86
CA ALA A 357 6.21 -23.22 6.41
C ALA A 357 6.23 -21.82 5.77
N ASN A 358 5.13 -21.40 5.10
CA ASN A 358 4.98 -20.03 4.59
C ASN A 358 4.92 -19.02 5.75
N MET A 359 4.15 -19.30 6.78
CA MET A 359 4.07 -18.47 8.00
C MET A 359 5.43 -18.38 8.69
N ASP A 360 6.14 -19.50 8.86
CA ASP A 360 7.45 -19.54 9.50
C ASP A 360 8.48 -18.69 8.75
N LYS A 361 8.42 -18.65 7.42
CA LYS A 361 9.29 -17.80 6.61
C LYS A 361 8.98 -16.32 6.81
N HIS A 362 7.71 -15.94 6.86
CA HIS A 362 7.32 -14.57 7.20
C HIS A 362 7.74 -14.17 8.62
N LEU A 363 7.57 -15.04 9.62
CA LEU A 363 8.04 -14.79 10.98
C LEU A 363 9.54 -14.58 11.04
N ARG A 364 10.33 -15.41 10.34
CA ARG A 364 11.78 -15.25 10.23
C ARG A 364 12.14 -13.89 9.60
N ASN A 365 11.48 -13.52 8.52
CA ASN A 365 11.74 -12.26 7.82
C ASN A 365 11.41 -11.04 8.69
N LEU A 366 10.30 -11.06 9.43
CA LEU A 366 9.94 -9.97 10.35
C LEU A 366 10.94 -9.84 11.50
N ARG A 367 11.38 -10.97 12.07
CA ARG A 367 12.43 -10.98 13.10
C ARG A 367 13.78 -10.47 12.58
N TYR A 368 14.08 -10.68 11.29
CA TYR A 368 15.27 -10.10 10.65
C TYR A 368 15.29 -8.57 10.72
N PHE A 369 14.12 -7.91 10.67
CA PHE A 369 13.98 -6.47 10.85
C PHE A 369 13.97 -6.02 12.32
N GLY A 370 14.24 -6.92 13.28
CA GLY A 370 14.20 -6.63 14.72
C GLY A 370 12.78 -6.57 15.29
N GLN A 371 11.78 -7.09 14.58
CA GLN A 371 10.39 -6.97 15.02
C GLN A 371 9.99 -8.07 16.02
N THR A 372 9.34 -7.66 17.11
CA THR A 372 8.50 -8.56 17.90
C THR A 372 7.20 -8.78 17.15
N VAL A 373 6.76 -10.04 17.05
CA VAL A 373 5.62 -10.43 16.21
C VAL A 373 4.58 -11.15 17.06
N VAL A 374 3.31 -10.78 16.87
CA VAL A 374 2.15 -11.56 17.30
C VAL A 374 1.36 -12.03 16.06
N VAL A 375 0.78 -13.21 16.14
CA VAL A 375 -0.06 -13.77 15.09
C VAL A 375 -1.52 -13.46 15.38
N ALA A 376 -2.18 -12.77 14.47
CA ALA A 376 -3.63 -12.60 14.46
C ALA A 376 -4.25 -13.63 13.49
N PHE A 377 -4.92 -14.61 14.04
CA PHE A 377 -5.67 -15.58 13.24
C PHE A 377 -7.02 -14.97 12.85
N ASN A 378 -7.14 -14.53 11.60
CA ASN A 378 -8.38 -13.98 11.07
C ASN A 378 -9.33 -15.13 10.71
N ARG A 379 -10.26 -15.42 11.62
CA ARG A 379 -11.14 -16.59 11.57
C ARG A 379 -12.28 -16.41 10.57
N TYR A 380 -12.53 -17.45 9.80
CA TYR A 380 -13.73 -17.60 8.97
C TYR A 380 -14.67 -18.64 9.57
N GLY A 381 -15.97 -18.55 9.26
CA GLY A 381 -16.98 -19.45 9.80
C GLY A 381 -16.85 -20.93 9.36
N ASP A 382 -16.03 -21.22 8.36
CA ASP A 382 -15.70 -22.56 7.87
C ASP A 382 -14.39 -23.13 8.44
N ASP A 383 -13.68 -22.39 9.29
CA ASP A 383 -12.45 -22.89 9.92
C ASP A 383 -12.77 -23.88 11.04
N SER A 384 -12.12 -25.05 11.04
CA SER A 384 -12.30 -26.07 12.09
C SER A 384 -11.50 -25.74 13.35
N GLU A 385 -12.00 -26.13 14.53
CA GLU A 385 -11.27 -25.95 15.79
C GLU A 385 -9.91 -26.66 15.78
N GLU A 386 -9.83 -27.82 15.16
CA GLU A 386 -8.58 -28.59 15.05
C GLU A 386 -7.51 -27.82 14.26
N GLU A 387 -7.90 -27.14 13.19
CA GLU A 387 -6.98 -26.28 12.41
C GLU A 387 -6.52 -25.06 13.23
N VAL A 388 -7.43 -24.42 13.97
CA VAL A 388 -7.11 -23.27 14.84
C VAL A 388 -6.17 -23.69 15.96
N ASP A 389 -6.45 -24.79 16.65
CA ASP A 389 -5.63 -25.30 17.75
C ASP A 389 -4.24 -25.73 17.29
N TYR A 390 -4.15 -26.30 16.09
CA TYR A 390 -2.84 -26.61 15.50
C TYR A 390 -1.99 -25.36 15.30
N ILE A 391 -2.56 -24.28 14.72
CA ILE A 391 -1.83 -23.02 14.49
C ILE A 391 -1.44 -22.39 15.84
N ARG A 392 -2.34 -22.37 16.82
CA ARG A 392 -2.08 -21.90 18.20
C ARG A 392 -0.87 -22.62 18.80
N THR A 393 -0.90 -23.95 18.82
CA THR A 393 0.17 -24.79 19.35
C THR A 393 1.50 -24.59 18.58
N HIS A 394 1.42 -24.38 17.27
CA HIS A 394 2.61 -24.08 16.45
C HIS A 394 3.22 -22.73 16.82
N CYS A 395 2.41 -21.69 17.01
CA CYS A 395 2.87 -20.38 17.46
C CYS A 395 3.52 -20.45 18.86
N GLU A 396 2.90 -21.18 19.80
CA GLU A 396 3.48 -21.41 21.15
C GLU A 396 4.87 -22.05 21.08
N LYS A 397 5.04 -23.11 20.27
CA LYS A 397 6.34 -23.76 20.04
C LYS A 397 7.39 -22.82 19.44
N LYS A 398 6.96 -21.81 18.68
CA LYS A 398 7.85 -20.79 18.09
C LYS A 398 8.09 -19.59 19.00
N GLY A 399 7.49 -19.56 20.19
CA GLY A 399 7.54 -18.42 21.10
C GLY A 399 6.93 -17.16 20.50
N VAL A 400 5.79 -17.29 19.81
CA VAL A 400 5.06 -16.20 19.18
C VAL A 400 3.67 -16.12 19.80
N GLY A 401 3.25 -14.93 20.22
CA GLY A 401 1.91 -14.69 20.72
C GLY A 401 0.86 -14.97 19.64
N PHE A 402 -0.26 -15.57 20.03
CA PHE A 402 -1.36 -15.93 19.13
C PHE A 402 -2.68 -15.48 19.73
N ALA A 403 -3.52 -14.82 18.93
CA ALA A 403 -4.90 -14.51 19.26
C ALA A 403 -5.82 -14.72 18.06
N VAL A 404 -7.08 -15.14 18.34
CA VAL A 404 -8.13 -15.23 17.34
C VAL A 404 -8.73 -13.83 17.13
N ASN A 405 -8.99 -13.49 15.88
CA ASN A 405 -9.67 -12.24 15.51
C ASN A 405 -11.01 -12.57 14.84
N ASN A 406 -12.10 -12.17 15.47
CA ASN A 406 -13.48 -12.28 15.00
C ASN A 406 -14.10 -10.91 14.68
N ALA A 407 -13.28 -9.86 14.45
CA ALA A 407 -13.79 -8.51 14.27
C ALA A 407 -14.73 -8.33 13.07
N PHE A 408 -14.69 -9.22 12.09
CA PHE A 408 -15.63 -9.21 10.97
C PHE A 408 -17.07 -9.38 11.45
N THR A 409 -17.33 -10.30 12.38
CA THR A 409 -18.67 -10.61 12.91
C THR A 409 -19.02 -9.78 14.14
N ASP A 410 -18.05 -9.54 15.01
CA ASP A 410 -18.28 -9.06 16.38
C ASP A 410 -17.68 -7.67 16.65
N GLY A 411 -17.16 -6.98 15.61
CA GLY A 411 -16.57 -5.65 15.77
C GLY A 411 -15.40 -5.65 16.75
N GLY A 412 -15.33 -4.62 17.60
CA GLY A 412 -14.27 -4.47 18.58
C GLY A 412 -14.23 -5.57 19.63
N GLU A 413 -15.38 -6.14 20.00
CA GLU A 413 -15.46 -7.25 20.96
C GLU A 413 -14.72 -8.49 20.44
N GLY A 414 -14.85 -8.78 19.13
CA GLY A 414 -14.16 -9.88 18.46
C GLY A 414 -12.64 -9.70 18.35
N ALA A 415 -12.10 -8.56 18.75
CA ALA A 415 -10.67 -8.26 18.71
C ALA A 415 -10.05 -7.96 20.09
N VAL A 416 -10.81 -8.10 21.19
CA VAL A 416 -10.32 -7.82 22.56
C VAL A 416 -9.13 -8.71 22.90
N GLU A 417 -9.21 -10.02 22.67
CA GLU A 417 -8.08 -10.95 22.91
C GLU A 417 -6.80 -10.51 22.20
N LEU A 418 -6.91 -10.11 20.93
CA LEU A 418 -5.78 -9.60 20.16
C LEU A 418 -5.27 -8.27 20.73
N ALA A 419 -6.15 -7.38 21.14
CA ALA A 419 -5.79 -6.09 21.71
C ALA A 419 -5.03 -6.25 23.04
N GLU A 420 -5.50 -7.11 23.94
CA GLU A 420 -4.82 -7.42 25.20
C GLU A 420 -3.44 -8.05 24.96
N LEU A 421 -3.34 -9.00 24.03
CA LEU A 421 -2.07 -9.61 23.65
C LEU A 421 -1.09 -8.57 23.11
N VAL A 422 -1.56 -7.65 22.25
CA VAL A 422 -0.73 -6.58 21.66
C VAL A 422 -0.21 -5.64 22.74
N VAL A 423 -1.07 -5.17 23.65
CA VAL A 423 -0.67 -4.28 24.76
C VAL A 423 0.35 -4.97 25.64
N LYS A 424 0.06 -6.18 26.10
CA LYS A 424 0.97 -6.99 26.93
C LYS A 424 2.33 -7.17 26.27
N THR A 425 2.33 -7.52 24.97
CA THR A 425 3.57 -7.76 24.24
C THR A 425 4.41 -6.48 24.10
N ILE A 426 3.79 -5.33 23.84
CA ILE A 426 4.49 -4.03 23.78
C ILE A 426 5.10 -3.65 25.13
N GLU A 427 4.39 -3.91 26.22
CA GLU A 427 4.85 -3.61 27.58
C GLU A 427 6.00 -4.54 28.02
N GLU A 428 5.95 -5.83 27.69
CA GLU A 428 6.92 -6.84 28.13
C GLU A 428 8.11 -7.00 27.16
N GLN A 429 7.86 -6.95 25.83
CA GLN A 429 8.85 -7.27 24.79
C GLN A 429 8.62 -6.43 23.53
N PRO A 430 8.78 -5.09 23.58
CA PRO A 430 8.66 -4.28 22.38
C PRO A 430 9.72 -4.67 21.33
N SER A 431 9.48 -4.33 20.06
CA SER A 431 10.46 -4.54 18.99
C SER A 431 11.79 -3.86 19.30
N GLU A 432 12.86 -4.52 18.91
CA GLU A 432 14.22 -3.96 18.90
C GLU A 432 14.31 -2.76 17.93
N PRO A 433 15.38 -1.94 18.02
CA PRO A 433 15.62 -0.92 17.01
C PRO A 433 15.57 -1.51 15.61
N LEU A 434 14.86 -0.82 14.71
CA LEU A 434 14.61 -1.32 13.36
C LEU A 434 15.92 -1.57 12.60
N GLN A 435 16.09 -2.80 12.14
CA GLN A 435 17.17 -3.19 11.23
C GLN A 435 16.65 -3.10 9.80
N TYR A 436 17.49 -2.59 8.90
CA TYR A 436 17.14 -2.50 7.49
C TYR A 436 17.76 -3.65 6.70
N ALA A 437 17.10 -4.05 5.61
CA ALA A 437 17.61 -5.14 4.78
C ALA A 437 18.93 -4.76 4.08
N TYR A 438 19.14 -3.47 3.83
CA TYR A 438 20.34 -2.92 3.18
C TYR A 438 20.68 -1.53 3.70
N ASP A 439 21.92 -1.08 3.48
CA ASP A 439 22.39 0.27 3.77
C ASP A 439 22.20 1.20 2.58
N ASP A 440 22.04 2.51 2.83
CA ASP A 440 21.87 3.50 1.76
C ASP A 440 23.09 3.55 0.82
N GLY A 441 24.29 3.33 1.36
CA GLY A 441 25.54 3.30 0.61
C GLY A 441 25.83 2.02 -0.18
N ASP A 442 25.00 0.99 -0.04
CA ASP A 442 25.12 -0.23 -0.87
C ASP A 442 24.87 0.07 -2.34
N SER A 443 25.54 -0.63 -3.25
CA SER A 443 25.21 -0.57 -4.67
C SER A 443 23.77 -1.07 -4.92
N VAL A 444 23.15 -0.64 -6.00
CA VAL A 444 21.77 -1.06 -6.34
C VAL A 444 21.69 -2.58 -6.46
N GLU A 445 22.68 -3.21 -7.07
CA GLU A 445 22.77 -4.67 -7.18
C GLU A 445 22.88 -5.35 -5.81
N THR A 446 23.65 -4.75 -4.89
CA THR A 446 23.78 -5.27 -3.51
C THR A 446 22.46 -5.16 -2.76
N LYS A 447 21.76 -4.02 -2.87
CA LYS A 447 20.42 -3.85 -2.27
C LYS A 447 19.44 -4.90 -2.79
N ILE A 448 19.38 -5.10 -4.12
CA ILE A 448 18.53 -6.13 -4.75
C ILE A 448 18.90 -7.52 -4.23
N SER A 449 20.19 -7.85 -4.18
CA SER A 449 20.66 -9.15 -3.71
C SER A 449 20.29 -9.38 -2.24
N LYS A 450 20.51 -8.40 -1.37
CA LYS A 450 20.17 -8.51 0.06
C LYS A 450 18.67 -8.79 0.26
N VAL A 451 17.77 -8.09 -0.43
CA VAL A 451 16.33 -8.35 -0.34
C VAL A 451 15.96 -9.69 -0.96
N ALA A 452 16.39 -9.97 -2.19
CA ALA A 452 15.99 -11.18 -2.90
C ALA A 452 16.55 -12.46 -2.25
N CYS A 453 17.80 -12.46 -1.78
CA CYS A 453 18.39 -13.64 -1.16
C CYS A 453 17.93 -13.82 0.29
N ASN A 454 18.00 -12.76 1.12
CA ASN A 454 17.76 -12.91 2.56
C ASN A 454 16.26 -13.06 2.89
N LEU A 455 15.38 -12.34 2.17
CA LEU A 455 13.95 -12.33 2.47
C LEU A 455 13.15 -13.27 1.55
N TYR A 456 13.47 -13.32 0.26
CA TYR A 456 12.71 -14.16 -0.67
C TYR A 456 13.29 -15.57 -0.82
N GLY A 457 14.60 -15.77 -0.57
CA GLY A 457 15.27 -17.06 -0.68
C GLY A 457 15.81 -17.36 -2.09
N ALA A 458 16.04 -16.31 -2.91
CA ALA A 458 16.71 -16.47 -4.19
C ALA A 458 18.17 -16.92 -4.01
N SER A 459 18.67 -17.75 -4.92
CA SER A 459 20.07 -18.19 -4.95
C SER A 459 20.88 -17.52 -6.07
N ILE A 460 20.22 -17.06 -7.10
CA ILE A 460 20.84 -16.43 -8.27
C ILE A 460 20.06 -15.17 -8.64
N ILE A 461 20.79 -14.07 -8.89
CA ILE A 461 20.23 -12.82 -9.40
C ILE A 461 20.72 -12.60 -10.83
N THR A 462 19.80 -12.44 -11.77
CA THR A 462 20.11 -12.14 -13.17
C THR A 462 19.44 -10.86 -13.62
N TYR A 463 19.97 -10.25 -14.67
CA TYR A 463 19.50 -8.96 -15.17
C TYR A 463 19.33 -9.01 -16.69
N SER A 464 18.23 -8.48 -17.18
CA SER A 464 18.05 -8.21 -18.61
C SER A 464 19.09 -7.20 -19.14
N ALA A 465 19.27 -7.13 -20.44
CA ALA A 465 20.13 -6.12 -21.07
C ALA A 465 19.62 -4.68 -20.77
N ALA A 466 18.31 -4.48 -20.74
CA ALA A 466 17.68 -3.20 -20.39
C ALA A 466 17.97 -2.80 -18.95
N ALA A 467 17.80 -3.71 -17.98
CA ALA A 467 18.08 -3.48 -16.58
C ALA A 467 19.57 -3.13 -16.36
N ARG A 468 20.50 -3.86 -17.01
CA ARG A 468 21.94 -3.56 -16.93
C ARG A 468 22.30 -2.18 -17.46
N LYS A 469 21.66 -1.74 -18.56
CA LYS A 469 21.86 -0.38 -19.10
C LYS A 469 21.37 0.68 -18.10
N LYS A 470 20.20 0.47 -17.50
CA LYS A 470 19.63 1.41 -16.51
C LYS A 470 20.45 1.47 -15.23
N LEU A 471 21.03 0.36 -14.75
CA LEU A 471 21.95 0.38 -13.60
C LEU A 471 23.12 1.34 -13.80
N LYS A 472 23.71 1.38 -15.00
CA LYS A 472 24.78 2.35 -15.31
C LYS A 472 24.27 3.79 -15.25
N HIS A 473 23.12 4.09 -15.86
CA HIS A 473 22.52 5.42 -15.83
C HIS A 473 22.17 5.86 -14.41
N ILE A 474 21.66 4.95 -13.55
CA ILE A 474 21.33 5.24 -12.15
C ILE A 474 22.57 5.73 -11.40
N VAL A 475 23.73 5.07 -11.60
CA VAL A 475 25.00 5.49 -10.97
C VAL A 475 25.48 6.83 -11.54
N GLU A 476 25.44 7.02 -12.85
CA GLU A 476 25.83 8.26 -13.54
C GLU A 476 24.99 9.47 -13.10
N LEU A 477 23.70 9.26 -12.81
CA LEU A 477 22.76 10.28 -12.34
C LEU A 477 22.83 10.54 -10.83
N GLY A 478 23.63 9.76 -10.09
CA GLY A 478 23.74 9.88 -8.63
C GLY A 478 22.54 9.27 -7.85
N TYR A 479 21.74 8.42 -8.46
CA TYR A 479 20.55 7.79 -7.83
C TYR A 479 20.87 6.47 -7.12
N GLY A 480 22.13 6.06 -7.03
CA GLY A 480 22.57 4.81 -6.40
C GLY A 480 22.16 4.66 -4.93
N ASN A 481 22.02 5.79 -4.21
CA ASN A 481 21.62 5.80 -2.80
C ASN A 481 20.10 5.68 -2.59
N PHE A 482 19.29 5.72 -3.64
CA PHE A 482 17.84 5.55 -3.49
C PHE A 482 17.50 4.16 -2.96
N PRO A 483 16.48 4.03 -2.10
CA PRO A 483 15.94 2.74 -1.71
C PRO A 483 15.35 2.03 -2.92
N ILE A 484 15.37 0.70 -2.87
CA ILE A 484 14.76 -0.15 -3.88
C ILE A 484 13.33 -0.55 -3.48
N CYS A 485 12.47 -0.66 -4.46
CA CYS A 485 11.09 -1.12 -4.33
C CYS A 485 10.90 -2.31 -5.28
N ILE A 486 10.99 -3.52 -4.76
CA ILE A 486 10.82 -4.73 -5.58
C ILE A 486 9.35 -4.85 -6.02
N ALA A 487 9.13 -4.90 -7.34
CA ALA A 487 7.84 -5.17 -7.96
C ALA A 487 7.83 -6.61 -8.48
N LYS A 488 7.06 -7.46 -7.83
CA LYS A 488 6.89 -8.89 -8.17
C LYS A 488 5.47 -9.36 -7.85
N THR A 489 5.15 -10.61 -8.20
CA THR A 489 3.88 -11.23 -7.80
C THR A 489 3.69 -11.21 -6.29
N GLN A 490 2.47 -10.95 -5.85
CA GLN A 490 2.08 -10.98 -4.44
C GLN A 490 1.72 -12.40 -3.94
N TYR A 491 1.69 -13.40 -4.80
CA TYR A 491 1.20 -14.75 -4.49
C TYR A 491 2.31 -15.77 -4.20
N SER A 492 3.57 -15.36 -4.23
CA SER A 492 4.72 -16.22 -3.98
C SER A 492 5.90 -15.40 -3.44
N PHE A 493 6.80 -16.04 -2.70
CA PHE A 493 8.12 -15.47 -2.42
C PHE A 493 8.96 -15.33 -3.69
N SER A 494 8.77 -16.24 -4.66
CA SER A 494 9.43 -16.17 -5.97
C SER A 494 8.79 -15.13 -6.91
N THR A 495 9.26 -15.06 -8.14
CA THR A 495 8.67 -14.26 -9.22
C THR A 495 7.57 -15.00 -10.00
N ASP A 496 7.34 -16.28 -9.73
CA ASP A 496 6.28 -17.10 -10.34
C ASP A 496 5.06 -17.21 -9.41
N PRO A 497 3.88 -16.70 -9.81
CA PRO A 497 2.66 -16.74 -8.99
C PRO A 497 2.09 -18.14 -8.76
N LYS A 498 2.61 -19.17 -9.43
CA LYS A 498 2.13 -20.55 -9.32
C LYS A 498 2.89 -21.37 -8.28
N ILE A 499 4.00 -20.85 -7.75
CA ILE A 499 4.82 -21.55 -6.77
C ILE A 499 4.40 -21.11 -5.36
N TYR A 500 3.82 -22.03 -4.60
CA TYR A 500 3.29 -21.79 -3.24
C TYR A 500 4.26 -22.28 -2.15
N GLY A 501 3.94 -21.95 -0.89
CA GLY A 501 4.70 -22.38 0.29
C GLY A 501 5.88 -21.49 0.63
N ALA A 502 6.90 -22.06 1.25
CA ALA A 502 8.18 -21.42 1.59
C ALA A 502 9.22 -21.76 0.51
N VAL A 503 9.22 -21.00 -0.56
CA VAL A 503 10.10 -21.24 -1.72
C VAL A 503 11.50 -20.74 -1.43
N ASP A 504 12.52 -21.54 -1.75
CA ASP A 504 13.94 -21.18 -1.68
C ASP A 504 14.67 -21.70 -2.94
N ASN A 505 15.90 -21.24 -3.15
CA ASN A 505 16.81 -21.69 -4.22
C ASN A 505 16.26 -21.49 -5.65
N PHE A 506 15.73 -20.32 -5.94
CA PHE A 506 15.25 -19.95 -7.27
C PHE A 506 16.07 -18.80 -7.88
N GLU A 507 15.97 -18.65 -9.19
CA GLU A 507 16.53 -17.51 -9.92
C GLU A 507 15.61 -16.30 -9.78
N PHE A 508 16.17 -15.16 -9.37
CA PHE A 508 15.48 -13.87 -9.34
C PHE A 508 15.94 -13.04 -10.55
N HIS A 509 15.08 -12.96 -11.57
CA HIS A 509 15.37 -12.22 -12.79
C HIS A 509 14.84 -10.78 -12.70
N VAL A 510 15.75 -9.80 -12.78
CA VAL A 510 15.43 -8.37 -12.87
C VAL A 510 15.20 -8.02 -14.34
N GLN A 511 13.94 -7.79 -14.70
CA GLN A 511 13.54 -7.49 -16.06
C GLN A 511 13.79 -6.03 -16.45
N ASP A 512 13.50 -5.12 -15.52
CA ASP A 512 13.67 -3.67 -15.73
C ASP A 512 13.81 -2.93 -14.40
N ILE A 513 14.26 -1.66 -14.45
CA ILE A 513 14.31 -0.75 -13.31
C ILE A 513 13.69 0.58 -13.72
N VAL A 514 12.69 1.05 -12.97
CA VAL A 514 12.08 2.36 -13.17
C VAL A 514 12.66 3.35 -12.17
N MET A 515 13.13 4.48 -12.66
CA MET A 515 13.72 5.56 -11.86
C MET A 515 12.62 6.55 -11.47
N ASN A 516 12.10 6.43 -10.26
CA ASN A 516 11.17 7.41 -9.68
C ASN A 516 11.98 8.46 -8.91
N ALA A 517 12.60 9.37 -9.66
CA ALA A 517 13.59 10.32 -9.13
C ALA A 517 12.96 11.33 -8.15
N GLY A 518 11.74 11.78 -8.39
CA GLY A 518 10.98 12.64 -7.48
C GLY A 518 10.56 11.92 -6.20
N ALA A 519 10.17 10.65 -6.29
CA ALA A 519 9.88 9.83 -5.12
C ALA A 519 11.17 9.39 -4.39
N GLU A 520 12.35 9.60 -5.00
CA GLU A 520 13.65 9.13 -4.52
C GLU A 520 13.63 7.61 -4.26
N MET A 521 13.23 6.84 -5.28
CA MET A 521 13.02 5.40 -5.17
C MET A 521 13.27 4.72 -6.53
N LEU A 522 13.89 3.54 -6.52
CA LEU A 522 14.08 2.69 -7.70
C LEU A 522 13.09 1.53 -7.67
N VAL A 523 12.21 1.43 -8.66
CA VAL A 523 11.27 0.30 -8.77
C VAL A 523 11.91 -0.80 -9.60
N VAL A 524 12.25 -1.91 -8.96
CA VAL A 524 12.90 -3.08 -9.56
C VAL A 524 11.83 -4.05 -10.04
N ILE A 525 11.65 -4.16 -11.34
CA ILE A 525 10.65 -5.04 -11.95
C ILE A 525 11.20 -6.46 -12.05
N ALA A 526 10.55 -7.42 -11.37
CA ALA A 526 10.89 -8.83 -11.40
C ALA A 526 9.68 -9.69 -11.74
N GLY A 527 9.81 -10.55 -12.76
CA GLY A 527 8.71 -11.32 -13.30
C GLY A 527 7.73 -10.50 -14.16
N GLU A 528 6.60 -11.10 -14.48
CA GLU A 528 5.57 -10.51 -15.35
C GLU A 528 4.62 -9.58 -14.55
N ILE A 529 5.09 -8.40 -14.19
CA ILE A 529 4.29 -7.39 -13.48
C ILE A 529 3.73 -6.35 -14.45
N MET A 530 2.42 -6.14 -14.37
CA MET A 530 1.69 -5.16 -15.18
C MET A 530 1.33 -3.93 -14.35
N ARG A 531 1.82 -2.76 -14.77
CA ARG A 531 1.48 -1.47 -14.14
C ARG A 531 0.11 -0.93 -14.55
N MET A 532 -0.51 -1.53 -15.59
CA MET A 532 -1.91 -1.34 -15.97
C MET A 532 -2.60 -2.72 -15.95
N PRO A 533 -3.32 -3.06 -14.86
CA PRO A 533 -4.06 -4.31 -14.76
C PRO A 533 -5.17 -4.40 -15.81
N GLY A 534 -5.58 -5.60 -16.16
CA GLY A 534 -6.79 -5.83 -16.97
C GLY A 534 -7.97 -6.21 -16.09
N LEU A 535 -9.17 -5.95 -16.55
CA LEU A 535 -10.38 -6.47 -15.92
C LEU A 535 -10.40 -8.02 -16.01
N PRO A 536 -10.93 -8.71 -14.98
CA PRO A 536 -11.16 -10.16 -15.01
C PRO A 536 -12.33 -10.51 -15.96
N LYS A 537 -12.57 -11.81 -16.14
CA LYS A 537 -13.69 -12.30 -16.96
C LYS A 537 -15.05 -11.85 -16.40
N GLU A 538 -15.17 -11.83 -15.08
CA GLU A 538 -16.35 -11.37 -14.34
C GLU A 538 -15.91 -10.23 -13.40
N PRO A 539 -15.96 -8.96 -13.86
CA PRO A 539 -15.61 -7.83 -13.03
C PRO A 539 -16.70 -7.52 -12.01
N GLN A 540 -16.31 -7.00 -10.84
CA GLN A 540 -17.23 -6.59 -9.78
C GLN A 540 -18.28 -5.58 -10.28
N ALA A 541 -17.95 -4.78 -11.27
CA ALA A 541 -18.88 -3.85 -11.93
C ALA A 541 -20.20 -4.48 -12.41
N LEU A 542 -20.23 -5.78 -12.69
CA LEU A 542 -21.46 -6.50 -13.07
C LEU A 542 -22.44 -6.67 -11.90
N HIS A 543 -22.00 -6.46 -10.69
CA HIS A 543 -22.77 -6.64 -9.45
C HIS A 543 -23.09 -5.32 -8.74
N ILE A 544 -22.57 -4.19 -9.25
CA ILE A 544 -22.78 -2.87 -8.66
C ILE A 544 -23.91 -2.18 -9.42
N ASP A 545 -24.93 -1.69 -8.70
CA ASP A 545 -26.07 -0.97 -9.29
C ASP A 545 -26.61 0.08 -8.31
N ILE A 546 -27.55 0.89 -8.80
CA ILE A 546 -28.37 1.79 -7.98
C ILE A 546 -29.78 1.22 -7.93
N VAL A 547 -30.18 0.71 -6.77
CA VAL A 547 -31.51 0.14 -6.53
C VAL A 547 -32.26 1.05 -5.56
N ASN A 548 -33.42 1.57 -5.98
CA ASN A 548 -34.23 2.50 -5.17
C ASN A 548 -33.48 3.77 -4.68
N GLY A 549 -32.49 4.23 -5.45
CA GLY A 549 -31.65 5.38 -5.10
C GLY A 549 -30.46 5.07 -4.19
N GLU A 550 -30.24 3.80 -3.87
CA GLU A 550 -29.12 3.31 -3.04
C GLU A 550 -28.14 2.48 -3.85
N ILE A 551 -26.85 2.58 -3.52
CA ILE A 551 -25.78 1.79 -4.15
C ILE A 551 -25.85 0.36 -3.58
N GLU A 552 -25.90 -0.64 -4.45
CA GLU A 552 -25.81 -2.04 -4.09
C GLU A 552 -24.59 -2.71 -4.73
N GLY A 553 -24.12 -3.83 -4.15
CA GLY A 553 -23.01 -4.62 -4.68
C GLY A 553 -21.63 -3.99 -4.52
N LEU A 554 -21.50 -2.83 -3.89
CA LEU A 554 -20.22 -2.25 -3.52
C LEU A 554 -19.73 -2.90 -2.22
N SER A 555 -18.50 -3.42 -2.20
CA SER A 555 -17.90 -4.15 -1.08
C SER A 555 -16.47 -3.70 -0.82
#